data_fc29e39584edf362406ae67fce487388
#
_entry.id   fc29e39584edf362406ae67fce487388
#
_cell.length_a   1.000
_cell.length_b   1.000
_cell.length_c   1.000
_cell.angle_alpha   90.00
_cell.angle_beta   90.00
_cell.angle_gamma   90.00
#
_symmetry.space_group_name_H-M   'P 1'
#
loop_
_entity.id
_entity.type
_entity.pdbx_description
1 polymer ?
#
loop_
_entity_poly.entity_id
_entity_poly.type
_entity_poly.pdbx_seq_one_letter_code
_entity_poly.pdbx_strand_id
1 'polypeptide(L)'
;MGDTNLYCKPTFMNIPKEKREKILSVAVNEFAYNGFDNANINTIAKKAEVSVGSLYKYFDTKTDLFLTSVNYALQSLDIIMETIVKSDEDVMIKLEKLVRVAIEFSRRNRVLIKLYNEVTSESNAEVVKKIAEHVESITSKAYKKAIIEGQVSGEIRTDIDPGMAAFFVDNLLMNIQFSYACDYYCERYKIYAGEDIFLKDEFAVENILRFIKAALKSNQ
;
A
#
# COMPACT_ATOMS: atom_id res chain seq x y z
N MET A 1 -13.40 -4.00 7.56
CA MET A 1 -13.84 -2.88 6.71
C MET A 1 -13.27 -1.62 7.32
N GLY A 2 -12.15 -1.13 6.79
CA GLY A 2 -11.61 0.17 7.20
C GLY A 2 -12.63 1.26 6.88
N ASP A 3 -12.83 2.15 7.82
CA ASP A 3 -13.84 3.21 7.72
C ASP A 3 -13.38 4.22 6.64
N THR A 4 -13.80 4.01 5.38
CA THR A 4 -13.54 4.91 4.24
C THR A 4 -14.07 6.33 4.47
N ASN A 5 -14.76 6.54 5.59
CA ASN A 5 -15.48 7.77 5.92
C ASN A 5 -14.69 8.75 6.81
N LEU A 6 -13.46 8.42 7.22
CA LEU A 6 -12.75 9.19 8.25
C LEU A 6 -12.42 10.64 7.82
N TYR A 7 -12.22 10.90 6.54
CA TYR A 7 -11.72 12.17 6.03
C TYR A 7 -12.65 12.88 5.03
N CYS A 8 -13.87 12.38 4.82
CA CYS A 8 -14.85 13.04 3.98
C CYS A 8 -16.12 13.39 4.76
N LYS A 9 -16.83 14.41 4.31
CA LYS A 9 -18.11 14.81 4.89
C LYS A 9 -19.23 13.81 4.54
N PRO A 10 -20.28 13.69 5.34
CA PRO A 10 -21.45 12.85 5.02
C PRO A 10 -22.05 13.15 3.64
N THR A 11 -21.98 14.41 3.21
CA THR A 11 -22.45 14.84 1.89
C THR A 11 -21.73 14.12 0.73
N PHE A 12 -20.46 13.74 0.89
CA PHE A 12 -19.73 12.95 -0.10
C PHE A 12 -20.27 11.53 -0.20
N MET A 13 -20.64 10.93 0.90
CA MET A 13 -21.19 9.58 0.94
C MET A 13 -22.58 9.49 0.31
N ASN A 14 -23.34 10.60 0.32
CA ASN A 14 -24.69 10.68 -0.21
C ASN A 14 -24.78 10.89 -1.73
N ILE A 15 -23.67 11.18 -2.42
CA ILE A 15 -23.66 11.26 -3.89
C ILE A 15 -23.54 9.88 -4.53
N PRO A 16 -23.97 9.70 -5.82
CA PRO A 16 -23.87 8.42 -6.51
C PRO A 16 -22.44 7.83 -6.46
N LYS A 17 -22.34 6.51 -6.33
CA LYS A 17 -21.09 5.77 -6.24
C LYS A 17 -20.13 6.10 -7.40
N GLU A 18 -20.65 6.09 -8.63
CA GLU A 18 -19.88 6.40 -9.84
C GLU A 18 -19.24 7.80 -9.77
N LYS A 19 -19.97 8.77 -9.23
CA LYS A 19 -19.46 10.13 -9.06
C LYS A 19 -18.36 10.20 -7.99
N ARG A 20 -18.50 9.43 -6.88
CA ARG A 20 -17.44 9.33 -5.87
C ARG A 20 -16.16 8.73 -6.46
N GLU A 21 -16.31 7.60 -7.15
CA GLU A 21 -15.19 6.89 -7.79
C GLU A 21 -14.49 7.78 -8.83
N LYS A 22 -15.25 8.54 -9.64
CA LYS A 22 -14.68 9.49 -10.59
C LYS A 22 -13.86 10.57 -9.89
N ILE A 23 -14.38 11.18 -8.83
CA ILE A 23 -13.67 12.21 -8.06
C ILE A 23 -12.38 11.62 -7.48
N LEU A 24 -12.46 10.46 -6.83
CA LEU A 24 -11.31 9.83 -6.17
C LEU A 24 -10.27 9.35 -7.17
N SER A 25 -10.66 8.73 -8.29
CA SER A 25 -9.71 8.30 -9.31
C SER A 25 -8.95 9.47 -9.96
N VAL A 26 -9.62 10.59 -10.19
CA VAL A 26 -8.98 11.82 -10.67
C VAL A 26 -8.03 12.39 -9.63
N ALA A 27 -8.43 12.41 -8.36
CA ALA A 27 -7.59 12.90 -7.27
C ALA A 27 -6.37 12.01 -7.06
N VAL A 28 -6.53 10.68 -7.08
CA VAL A 28 -5.42 9.70 -7.04
C VAL A 28 -4.38 10.01 -8.13
N ASN A 29 -4.82 10.20 -9.38
CA ASN A 29 -3.91 10.53 -10.47
C ASN A 29 -3.21 11.86 -10.25
N GLU A 30 -3.93 12.91 -9.85
CA GLU A 30 -3.36 14.23 -9.65
C GLU A 30 -2.29 14.21 -8.54
N PHE A 31 -2.58 13.57 -7.42
CA PHE A 31 -1.63 13.44 -6.31
C PHE A 31 -0.43 12.52 -6.64
N ALA A 32 -0.67 11.41 -7.33
CA ALA A 32 0.39 10.46 -7.68
C ALA A 32 1.44 11.02 -8.64
N TYR A 33 1.05 11.96 -9.51
CA TYR A 33 1.96 12.53 -10.51
C TYR A 33 2.54 13.89 -10.13
N ASN A 34 1.86 14.66 -9.28
CA ASN A 34 2.29 16.01 -8.93
C ASN A 34 2.77 16.12 -7.45
N GLY A 35 2.61 15.07 -6.66
CA GLY A 35 2.82 15.10 -5.22
C GLY A 35 1.73 15.88 -4.48
N PHE A 36 1.74 15.81 -3.15
CA PHE A 36 0.75 16.51 -2.33
C PHE A 36 0.81 18.03 -2.54
N ASP A 37 2.01 18.63 -2.45
CA ASP A 37 2.17 20.08 -2.47
C ASP A 37 1.73 20.72 -3.79
N ASN A 38 2.12 20.14 -4.93
CA ASN A 38 1.86 20.69 -6.26
C ASN A 38 0.51 20.30 -6.87
N ALA A 39 -0.17 19.30 -6.31
CA ALA A 39 -1.49 18.88 -6.78
C ALA A 39 -2.51 20.04 -6.71
N ASN A 40 -3.29 20.21 -7.78
CA ASN A 40 -4.18 21.35 -7.94
C ASN A 40 -5.65 20.95 -7.86
N ILE A 41 -6.34 21.46 -6.83
CA ILE A 41 -7.79 21.22 -6.59
C ILE A 41 -8.65 21.66 -7.77
N ASN A 42 -8.30 22.75 -8.47
CA ASN A 42 -9.04 23.20 -9.66
C ASN A 42 -8.90 22.19 -10.80
N THR A 43 -7.72 21.59 -10.97
CA THR A 43 -7.49 20.54 -11.98
C THR A 43 -8.31 19.29 -11.65
N ILE A 44 -8.33 18.89 -10.37
CA ILE A 44 -9.15 17.76 -9.90
C ILE A 44 -10.62 18.02 -10.18
N ALA A 45 -11.15 19.18 -9.78
CA ALA A 45 -12.53 19.56 -9.99
C ALA A 45 -12.93 19.51 -11.48
N LYS A 46 -12.10 20.13 -12.34
CA LYS A 46 -12.31 20.19 -13.80
C LYS A 46 -12.33 18.78 -14.42
N LYS A 47 -11.34 17.94 -14.12
CA LYS A 47 -11.25 16.57 -14.66
C LYS A 47 -12.35 15.65 -14.12
N ALA A 48 -12.78 15.86 -12.87
CA ALA A 48 -13.88 15.12 -12.25
C ALA A 48 -15.27 15.65 -12.65
N GLU A 49 -15.34 16.72 -13.45
CA GLU A 49 -16.58 17.37 -13.89
C GLU A 49 -17.45 17.84 -12.72
N VAL A 50 -16.82 18.42 -11.71
CA VAL A 50 -17.50 19.06 -10.57
C VAL A 50 -16.98 20.47 -10.37
N SER A 51 -17.75 21.30 -9.67
CA SER A 51 -17.23 22.61 -9.25
C SER A 51 -16.26 22.49 -8.08
N VAL A 52 -15.32 23.42 -7.97
CA VAL A 52 -14.42 23.51 -6.80
C VAL A 52 -15.23 23.67 -5.50
N GLY A 53 -16.31 24.44 -5.53
CA GLY A 53 -17.22 24.56 -4.41
C GLY A 53 -17.89 23.24 -4.01
N SER A 54 -18.12 22.34 -4.98
CA SER A 54 -18.61 20.98 -4.67
C SER A 54 -17.56 20.16 -3.95
N LEU A 55 -16.28 20.25 -4.33
CA LEU A 55 -15.20 19.55 -3.61
C LEU A 55 -15.12 20.01 -2.15
N TYR A 56 -15.20 21.31 -1.89
CA TYR A 56 -15.22 21.84 -0.50
C TYR A 56 -16.52 21.53 0.28
N LYS A 57 -17.61 21.16 -0.40
CA LYS A 57 -18.78 20.55 0.26
C LYS A 57 -18.53 19.11 0.70
N TYR A 58 -17.58 18.41 0.08
CA TYR A 58 -17.26 17.01 0.34
C TYR A 58 -16.06 16.84 1.27
N PHE A 59 -15.09 17.77 1.21
CA PHE A 59 -13.83 17.73 1.95
C PHE A 59 -13.58 19.11 2.56
N ASP A 60 -13.14 19.16 3.82
CA ASP A 60 -12.82 20.45 4.46
C ASP A 60 -11.52 21.02 3.93
N THR A 61 -10.53 20.15 3.67
CA THR A 61 -9.18 20.54 3.26
C THR A 61 -8.69 19.68 2.07
N LYS A 62 -7.62 20.14 1.44
CA LYS A 62 -6.87 19.36 0.44
C LYS A 62 -6.32 18.06 1.07
N THR A 63 -5.91 18.13 2.34
CA THR A 63 -5.44 16.96 3.11
C THR A 63 -6.54 15.90 3.22
N ASP A 64 -7.78 16.29 3.50
CA ASP A 64 -8.89 15.34 3.61
C ASP A 64 -9.19 14.64 2.29
N LEU A 65 -9.14 15.37 1.18
CA LEU A 65 -9.27 14.78 -0.15
C LEU A 65 -8.10 13.81 -0.44
N PHE A 66 -6.88 14.20 -0.09
CA PHE A 66 -5.68 13.36 -0.25
C PHE A 66 -5.80 12.05 0.54
N LEU A 67 -6.09 12.14 1.84
CA LEU A 67 -6.24 10.97 2.72
C LEU A 67 -7.38 10.05 2.26
N THR A 68 -8.51 10.62 1.83
CA THR A 68 -9.61 9.83 1.25
C THR A 68 -9.19 9.13 -0.04
N SER A 69 -8.37 9.80 -0.87
CA SER A 69 -7.83 9.22 -2.11
C SER A 69 -6.84 8.09 -1.84
N VAL A 70 -5.98 8.23 -0.83
CA VAL A 70 -5.06 7.17 -0.38
C VAL A 70 -5.85 5.95 0.11
N ASN A 71 -6.84 6.15 0.97
CA ASN A 71 -7.71 5.07 1.45
C ASN A 71 -8.41 4.33 0.29
N TYR A 72 -8.96 5.10 -0.65
CA TYR A 72 -9.60 4.52 -1.83
C TYR A 72 -8.62 3.69 -2.67
N ALA A 73 -7.41 4.21 -2.86
CA ALA A 73 -6.36 3.55 -3.64
C ALA A 73 -5.91 2.22 -3.02
N LEU A 74 -5.73 2.19 -1.70
CA LEU A 74 -5.20 1.01 -1.00
C LEU A 74 -6.27 -0.03 -0.67
N GLN A 75 -7.55 0.33 -0.69
CA GLN A 75 -8.64 -0.57 -0.26
C GLN A 75 -8.64 -1.93 -0.95
N SER A 76 -8.35 -1.99 -2.24
CA SER A 76 -8.33 -3.27 -2.97
C SER A 76 -7.14 -4.14 -2.58
N LEU A 77 -5.98 -3.53 -2.32
CA LEU A 77 -4.79 -4.24 -1.85
C LEU A 77 -5.01 -4.76 -0.43
N ASP A 78 -5.55 -3.94 0.46
CA ASP A 78 -5.86 -4.31 1.85
C ASP A 78 -6.76 -5.55 1.93
N ILE A 79 -7.82 -5.59 1.12
CA ILE A 79 -8.75 -6.74 1.07
C ILE A 79 -8.02 -8.03 0.66
N ILE A 80 -7.16 -7.95 -0.37
CA ILE A 80 -6.40 -9.11 -0.85
C ILE A 80 -5.44 -9.59 0.22
N MET A 81 -4.66 -8.67 0.81
CA MET A 81 -3.69 -8.99 1.85
C MET A 81 -4.35 -9.57 3.10
N GLU A 82 -5.45 -8.98 3.54
CA GLU A 82 -6.22 -9.45 4.70
C GLU A 82 -6.78 -10.87 4.47
N THR A 83 -7.21 -11.17 3.25
CA THR A 83 -7.70 -12.50 2.87
C THR A 83 -6.58 -13.55 2.98
N ILE A 84 -5.38 -13.22 2.50
CA ILE A 84 -4.22 -14.12 2.60
C ILE A 84 -3.81 -14.35 4.05
N VAL A 85 -3.71 -13.28 4.84
CA VAL A 85 -3.27 -13.38 6.25
C VAL A 85 -4.25 -14.17 7.09
N LYS A 86 -5.57 -14.05 6.82
CA LYS A 86 -6.63 -14.77 7.55
C LYS A 86 -6.88 -16.21 7.07
N SER A 87 -6.23 -16.67 6.01
CA SER A 87 -6.36 -18.07 5.55
C SER A 87 -5.77 -19.04 6.60
N ASP A 88 -6.20 -20.30 6.56
CA ASP A 88 -5.69 -21.37 7.44
C ASP A 88 -4.42 -22.04 6.90
N GLU A 89 -3.74 -21.40 5.96
CA GLU A 89 -2.51 -21.93 5.35
C GLU A 89 -1.29 -21.68 6.22
N ASP A 90 -0.24 -22.48 5.99
CA ASP A 90 1.07 -22.29 6.62
C ASP A 90 1.64 -20.90 6.36
N VAL A 91 2.34 -20.35 7.34
CA VAL A 91 2.88 -18.99 7.26
C VAL A 91 3.79 -18.80 6.04
N MET A 92 4.58 -19.82 5.67
CA MET A 92 5.46 -19.74 4.50
C MET A 92 4.69 -19.68 3.18
N ILE A 93 3.51 -20.31 3.10
CA ILE A 93 2.60 -20.21 1.93
C ILE A 93 1.98 -18.81 1.88
N LYS A 94 1.54 -18.29 3.02
CA LYS A 94 1.02 -16.90 3.11
C LYS A 94 2.05 -15.90 2.63
N LEU A 95 3.30 -16.01 3.09
CA LEU A 95 4.40 -15.13 2.65
C LEU A 95 4.65 -15.20 1.15
N GLU A 96 4.62 -16.40 0.56
CA GLU A 96 4.75 -16.55 -0.90
C GLU A 96 3.63 -15.81 -1.64
N LYS A 97 2.38 -16.00 -1.21
CA LYS A 97 1.22 -15.31 -1.80
C LYS A 97 1.35 -13.80 -1.69
N LEU A 98 1.80 -13.28 -0.55
CA LEU A 98 2.01 -11.85 -0.34
C LEU A 98 3.08 -11.28 -1.28
N VAL A 99 4.21 -11.97 -1.47
CA VAL A 99 5.25 -11.57 -2.43
C VAL A 99 4.70 -11.53 -3.86
N ARG A 100 3.99 -12.57 -4.28
CA ARG A 100 3.37 -12.63 -5.62
C ARG A 100 2.37 -11.52 -5.86
N VAL A 101 1.49 -11.29 -4.88
CA VAL A 101 0.50 -10.20 -4.94
C VAL A 101 1.18 -8.84 -4.98
N ALA A 102 2.23 -8.61 -4.19
CA ALA A 102 2.97 -7.35 -4.20
C ALA A 102 3.51 -7.03 -5.60
N ILE A 103 4.11 -8.00 -6.29
CA ILE A 103 4.63 -7.83 -7.65
C ILE A 103 3.49 -7.61 -8.66
N GLU A 104 2.51 -8.50 -8.69
CA GLU A 104 1.42 -8.45 -9.67
C GLU A 104 0.56 -7.19 -9.52
N PHE A 105 0.19 -6.84 -8.28
CA PHE A 105 -0.59 -5.64 -7.99
C PHE A 105 0.15 -4.38 -8.43
N SER A 106 1.45 -4.29 -8.13
CA SER A 106 2.25 -3.11 -8.47
C SER A 106 2.41 -2.92 -9.97
N ARG A 107 2.53 -4.01 -10.74
CA ARG A 107 2.54 -3.93 -12.20
C ARG A 107 1.25 -3.36 -12.77
N ARG A 108 0.12 -3.84 -12.26
CA ARG A 108 -1.22 -3.47 -12.77
C ARG A 108 -1.69 -2.11 -12.26
N ASN A 109 -1.22 -1.71 -11.09
CA ASN A 109 -1.73 -0.53 -10.38
C ASN A 109 -0.63 0.49 -10.07
N ARG A 110 0.27 0.76 -11.04
CA ARG A 110 1.43 1.66 -10.86
C ARG A 110 1.07 3.02 -10.25
N VAL A 111 -0.05 3.61 -10.65
CA VAL A 111 -0.49 4.91 -10.15
C VAL A 111 -0.83 4.84 -8.65
N LEU A 112 -1.46 3.76 -8.20
CA LEU A 112 -1.79 3.57 -6.78
C LEU A 112 -0.52 3.41 -5.94
N ILE A 113 0.46 2.65 -6.45
CA ILE A 113 1.76 2.48 -5.77
C ILE A 113 2.58 3.77 -5.79
N LYS A 114 2.53 4.57 -6.87
CA LYS A 114 3.14 5.91 -6.89
C LYS A 114 2.52 6.82 -5.83
N LEU A 115 1.19 6.80 -5.69
CA LEU A 115 0.52 7.55 -4.62
C LEU A 115 0.97 7.09 -3.22
N TYR A 116 1.12 5.78 -3.01
CA TYR A 116 1.65 5.25 -1.75
C TYR A 116 3.10 5.72 -1.49
N ASN A 117 3.95 5.74 -2.51
CA ASN A 117 5.29 6.28 -2.39
C ASN A 117 5.30 7.80 -2.03
N GLU A 118 4.41 8.61 -2.61
CA GLU A 118 4.25 10.02 -2.24
C GLU A 118 3.91 10.18 -0.75
N VAL A 119 3.04 9.31 -0.24
CA VAL A 119 2.70 9.26 1.19
C VAL A 119 3.93 9.05 2.07
N THR A 120 4.82 8.13 1.69
CA THR A 120 6.04 7.83 2.47
C THR A 120 7.09 8.96 2.40
N SER A 121 6.96 9.86 1.45
CA SER A 121 7.84 11.02 1.23
C SER A 121 7.26 12.33 1.78
N GLU A 122 6.05 12.31 2.34
CA GLU A 122 5.36 13.47 2.88
C GLU A 122 6.12 14.04 4.10
N SER A 123 6.30 15.35 4.14
CA SER A 123 7.03 16.03 5.18
C SER A 123 6.15 16.73 6.23
N ASN A 124 4.85 16.89 5.94
CA ASN A 124 3.92 17.49 6.89
C ASN A 124 3.63 16.51 8.04
N ALA A 125 4.13 16.81 9.24
CA ALA A 125 4.05 15.92 10.41
C ALA A 125 2.62 15.52 10.79
N GLU A 126 1.62 16.38 10.61
CA GLU A 126 0.22 16.06 10.89
C GLU A 126 -0.35 15.07 9.87
N VAL A 127 -0.04 15.28 8.59
CA VAL A 127 -0.43 14.39 7.49
C VAL A 127 0.24 13.03 7.66
N VAL A 128 1.56 13.01 7.88
CA VAL A 128 2.35 11.79 8.13
C VAL A 128 1.76 10.96 9.27
N LYS A 129 1.46 11.61 10.42
CA LYS A 129 0.88 10.91 11.57
C LYS A 129 -0.47 10.27 11.23
N LYS A 130 -1.39 11.01 10.61
CA LYS A 130 -2.71 10.49 10.22
C LYS A 130 -2.61 9.31 9.26
N ILE A 131 -1.68 9.37 8.29
CA ILE A 131 -1.46 8.30 7.33
C ILE A 131 -0.87 7.07 8.02
N ALA A 132 0.22 7.24 8.78
CA ALA A 132 0.88 6.14 9.46
C ALA A 132 -0.09 5.42 10.42
N GLU A 133 -0.87 6.17 11.21
CA GLU A 133 -1.87 5.59 12.11
C GLU A 133 -2.95 4.80 11.36
N HIS A 134 -3.29 5.19 10.14
CA HIS A 134 -4.37 4.56 9.38
C HIS A 134 -3.86 3.42 8.48
N VAL A 135 -2.87 3.69 7.65
CA VAL A 135 -2.35 2.71 6.66
C VAL A 135 -1.58 1.60 7.35
N GLU A 136 -0.63 1.97 8.21
CA GLU A 136 0.29 0.99 8.81
C GLU A 136 -0.37 0.18 9.94
N SER A 137 -1.43 0.69 10.59
CA SER A 137 -2.04 -0.01 11.72
C SER A 137 -2.73 -1.32 11.33
N ILE A 138 -3.23 -1.44 10.09
CA ILE A 138 -3.93 -2.63 9.60
C ILE A 138 -2.90 -3.70 9.23
N THR A 139 -1.94 -3.35 8.38
CA THR A 139 -0.89 -4.24 7.88
C THR A 139 0.00 -4.74 9.01
N SER A 140 0.45 -3.85 9.91
CA SER A 140 1.30 -4.21 11.05
C SER A 140 0.65 -5.22 11.98
N LYS A 141 -0.65 -5.06 12.30
CA LYS A 141 -1.39 -6.01 13.14
C LYS A 141 -1.52 -7.37 12.46
N ALA A 142 -1.82 -7.38 11.15
CA ALA A 142 -2.00 -8.60 10.37
C ALA A 142 -0.68 -9.39 10.29
N TYR A 143 0.42 -8.73 9.90
CA TYR A 143 1.73 -9.38 9.80
C TYR A 143 2.24 -9.86 11.15
N LYS A 144 2.14 -9.02 12.19
CA LYS A 144 2.55 -9.41 13.55
C LYS A 144 1.78 -10.63 14.04
N LYS A 145 0.47 -10.68 13.79
CA LYS A 145 -0.36 -11.85 14.12
C LYS A 145 0.12 -13.10 13.39
N ALA A 146 0.34 -13.03 12.07
CA ALA A 146 0.83 -14.16 11.29
C ALA A 146 2.21 -14.67 11.78
N ILE A 147 3.12 -13.77 12.14
CA ILE A 147 4.43 -14.16 12.71
C ILE A 147 4.26 -14.85 14.05
N ILE A 148 3.41 -14.34 14.95
CA ILE A 148 3.14 -14.98 16.25
C ILE A 148 2.54 -16.37 16.05
N GLU A 149 1.57 -16.53 15.15
CA GLU A 149 0.97 -17.84 14.81
C GLU A 149 2.05 -18.82 14.31
N GLY A 150 2.95 -18.37 13.42
CA GLY A 150 4.07 -19.16 12.93
C GLY A 150 5.10 -19.52 14.01
N GLN A 151 5.31 -18.67 15.02
CA GLN A 151 6.15 -18.99 16.18
C GLN A 151 5.50 -20.04 17.08
N VAL A 152 4.18 -19.94 17.27
CA VAL A 152 3.42 -20.92 18.07
C VAL A 152 3.37 -22.29 17.37
N SER A 153 3.22 -22.33 16.04
CA SER A 153 3.24 -23.58 15.25
C SER A 153 4.65 -24.20 15.09
N GLY A 154 5.71 -23.44 15.41
CA GLY A 154 7.10 -23.88 15.23
C GLY A 154 7.65 -23.65 13.82
N GLU A 155 6.91 -23.06 12.91
CA GLU A 155 7.38 -22.71 11.56
C GLU A 155 8.39 -21.54 11.56
N ILE A 156 8.19 -20.58 12.47
CA ILE A 156 9.04 -19.39 12.62
C ILE A 156 9.86 -19.51 13.91
N ARG A 157 11.12 -19.10 13.82
CA ARG A 157 12.03 -19.04 14.97
C ARG A 157 11.52 -18.09 16.04
N THR A 158 11.74 -18.44 17.32
CA THR A 158 11.21 -17.70 18.47
C THR A 158 12.18 -16.69 19.08
N ASP A 159 13.42 -16.65 18.60
CA ASP A 159 14.47 -15.74 19.07
C ASP A 159 14.47 -14.37 18.34
N ILE A 160 13.49 -14.14 17.44
CA ILE A 160 13.22 -12.84 16.81
C ILE A 160 11.94 -12.25 17.38
N ASP A 161 11.95 -10.94 17.68
CA ASP A 161 10.73 -10.23 18.08
C ASP A 161 9.70 -10.22 16.92
N PRO A 162 8.45 -10.62 17.17
CA PRO A 162 7.45 -10.73 16.10
C PRO A 162 7.08 -9.39 15.46
N GLY A 163 7.19 -8.27 16.20
CA GLY A 163 6.96 -6.93 15.64
C GLY A 163 8.08 -6.53 14.69
N MET A 164 9.34 -6.81 15.06
CA MET A 164 10.50 -6.55 14.20
C MET A 164 10.50 -7.45 12.96
N ALA A 165 10.17 -8.72 13.10
CA ALA A 165 10.04 -9.64 11.97
C ALA A 165 8.96 -9.16 10.99
N ALA A 166 7.79 -8.76 11.49
CA ALA A 166 6.70 -8.19 10.69
C ALA A 166 7.16 -6.92 9.96
N PHE A 167 7.84 -6.00 10.65
CA PHE A 167 8.37 -4.77 10.07
C PHE A 167 9.39 -5.04 8.95
N PHE A 168 10.29 -6.02 9.11
CA PHE A 168 11.25 -6.36 8.06
C PHE A 168 10.58 -6.97 6.83
N VAL A 169 9.59 -7.85 7.02
CA VAL A 169 8.81 -8.42 5.90
C VAL A 169 8.06 -7.31 5.16
N ASP A 170 7.38 -6.43 5.88
CA ASP A 170 6.64 -5.31 5.30
C ASP A 170 7.55 -4.39 4.48
N ASN A 171 8.71 -4.02 5.01
CA ASN A 171 9.70 -3.21 4.27
C ASN A 171 10.20 -3.89 2.98
N LEU A 172 10.41 -5.21 3.00
CA LEU A 172 10.77 -5.95 1.79
C LEU A 172 9.66 -5.88 0.74
N LEU A 173 8.40 -6.09 1.15
CA LEU A 173 7.24 -6.04 0.25
C LEU A 173 7.04 -4.62 -0.29
N MET A 174 7.11 -3.60 0.55
CA MET A 174 7.01 -2.20 0.14
C MET A 174 8.11 -1.82 -0.88
N ASN A 175 9.36 -2.18 -0.62
CA ASN A 175 10.46 -1.91 -1.56
C ASN A 175 10.26 -2.61 -2.90
N ILE A 176 9.76 -3.84 -2.92
CA ILE A 176 9.42 -4.54 -4.16
C ILE A 176 8.28 -3.84 -4.89
N GLN A 177 7.23 -3.44 -4.21
CA GLN A 177 6.13 -2.68 -4.83
C GLN A 177 6.63 -1.40 -5.50
N PHE A 178 7.45 -0.61 -4.82
CA PHE A 178 8.05 0.59 -5.38
C PHE A 178 8.97 0.29 -6.57
N SER A 179 9.71 -0.82 -6.52
CA SER A 179 10.60 -1.24 -7.60
C SER A 179 9.86 -1.59 -8.90
N TYR A 180 8.58 -1.96 -8.83
CA TYR A 180 7.75 -2.22 -10.00
C TYR A 180 6.94 -1.00 -10.49
N ALA A 181 6.89 0.09 -9.72
CA ALA A 181 5.99 1.21 -10.02
C ALA A 181 6.67 2.58 -10.07
N CYS A 182 7.66 2.85 -9.21
CA CYS A 182 8.26 4.17 -9.03
C CYS A 182 9.61 4.27 -9.74
N ASP A 183 9.82 5.31 -10.52
CA ASP A 183 10.89 5.39 -11.49
C ASP A 183 12.30 5.26 -10.86
N TYR A 184 12.57 5.94 -9.74
CA TYR A 184 13.84 5.79 -9.00
C TYR A 184 14.08 4.34 -8.56
N TYR A 185 13.05 3.70 -7.97
CA TYR A 185 13.17 2.32 -7.49
C TYR A 185 13.29 1.31 -8.63
N CYS A 186 12.65 1.57 -9.77
CA CYS A 186 12.81 0.77 -10.98
C CYS A 186 14.28 0.77 -11.44
N GLU A 187 14.89 1.95 -11.59
CA GLU A 187 16.30 2.06 -12.01
C GLU A 187 17.24 1.45 -10.97
N ARG A 188 16.99 1.72 -9.69
CA ARG A 188 17.73 1.08 -8.60
C ARG A 188 17.67 -0.45 -8.67
N TYR A 189 16.50 -1.02 -8.94
CA TYR A 189 16.33 -2.48 -9.01
C TYR A 189 17.09 -3.10 -10.19
N LYS A 190 17.10 -2.45 -11.35
CA LYS A 190 17.92 -2.86 -12.50
C LYS A 190 19.41 -2.90 -12.16
N ILE A 191 19.91 -1.87 -11.46
CA ILE A 191 21.34 -1.81 -11.07
C ILE A 191 21.74 -3.03 -10.22
N TYR A 192 20.87 -3.48 -9.31
CA TYR A 192 21.16 -4.61 -8.43
C TYR A 192 20.88 -5.98 -9.07
N ALA A 193 19.84 -6.10 -9.87
CA ALA A 193 19.30 -7.38 -10.33
C ALA A 193 19.40 -7.60 -11.85
N GLY A 194 19.90 -6.61 -12.61
CA GLY A 194 20.06 -6.64 -14.06
C GLY A 194 18.90 -5.99 -14.82
N GLU A 195 19.18 -5.51 -16.03
CA GLU A 195 18.24 -4.75 -16.89
C GLU A 195 16.95 -5.55 -17.21
N ASP A 196 17.05 -6.87 -17.26
CA ASP A 196 15.96 -7.77 -17.62
C ASP A 196 15.16 -8.30 -16.43
N ILE A 197 15.38 -7.74 -15.21
CA ILE A 197 14.73 -8.21 -13.97
C ILE A 197 13.21 -8.20 -14.07
N PHE A 198 12.63 -7.21 -14.74
CA PHE A 198 11.18 -7.11 -14.94
C PHE A 198 10.57 -8.15 -15.90
N LEU A 199 11.41 -8.98 -16.53
CA LEU A 199 10.98 -10.14 -17.32
C LEU A 199 11.12 -11.45 -16.53
N LYS A 200 11.62 -11.38 -15.28
CA LYS A 200 12.00 -12.52 -14.46
C LYS A 200 11.28 -12.55 -13.12
N ASP A 201 9.96 -12.39 -13.11
CA ASP A 201 9.19 -12.31 -11.87
C ASP A 201 9.36 -13.54 -10.98
N GLU A 202 9.37 -14.75 -11.55
CA GLU A 202 9.57 -15.97 -10.77
C GLU A 202 10.96 -15.99 -10.11
N PHE A 203 11.99 -15.55 -10.79
CA PHE A 203 13.33 -15.41 -10.20
C PHE A 203 13.31 -14.42 -9.03
N ALA A 204 12.61 -13.28 -9.16
CA ALA A 204 12.46 -12.30 -8.08
C ALA A 204 11.72 -12.92 -6.88
N VAL A 205 10.59 -13.57 -7.12
CA VAL A 205 9.79 -14.27 -6.08
C VAL A 205 10.64 -15.30 -5.34
N GLU A 206 11.30 -16.20 -6.06
CA GLU A 206 12.13 -17.28 -5.48
C GLU A 206 13.25 -16.72 -4.58
N ASN A 207 13.94 -15.67 -5.02
CA ASN A 207 15.04 -15.09 -4.24
C ASN A 207 14.56 -14.33 -3.00
N ILE A 208 13.45 -13.60 -3.11
CA ILE A 208 12.81 -12.93 -1.96
C ILE A 208 12.37 -13.98 -0.92
N LEU A 209 11.70 -15.04 -1.38
CA LEU A 209 11.24 -16.11 -0.48
C LEU A 209 12.40 -16.86 0.15
N ARG A 210 13.48 -17.13 -0.59
CA ARG A 210 14.69 -17.76 -0.05
C ARG A 210 15.29 -16.91 1.05
N PHE A 211 15.35 -15.59 0.87
CA PHE A 211 15.83 -14.65 1.87
C PHE A 211 14.94 -14.62 3.11
N ILE A 212 13.62 -14.48 2.93
CA ILE A 212 12.65 -14.46 4.04
C ILE A 212 12.68 -15.79 4.81
N LYS A 213 12.68 -16.92 4.10
CA LYS A 213 12.74 -18.26 4.73
C LYS A 213 14.03 -18.45 5.51
N ALA A 214 15.19 -18.02 4.99
CA ALA A 214 16.45 -18.10 5.70
C ALA A 214 16.47 -17.23 6.97
N ALA A 215 15.78 -16.10 6.96
CA ALA A 215 15.71 -15.20 8.10
C ALA A 215 14.72 -15.68 9.19
N LEU A 216 13.60 -16.25 8.79
CA LEU A 216 12.45 -16.50 9.69
C LEU A 216 12.25 -17.98 10.06
N LYS A 217 12.66 -18.94 9.20
CA LYS A 217 12.38 -20.36 9.46
C LYS A 217 13.07 -20.86 10.72
N SER A 218 12.35 -21.68 11.49
CA SER A 218 12.92 -22.39 12.62
C SER A 218 14.02 -23.35 12.15
N ASN A 219 15.15 -23.39 12.90
CA ASN A 219 16.28 -24.31 12.68
C ASN A 219 16.05 -25.65 13.40
N GLN A 220 14.84 -26.19 13.36
CA GLN A 220 14.60 -27.54 13.88
C GLN A 220 15.07 -28.60 12.90
#